data_f5128857ac00010462f1ab1a49d91123
#
_entry.id   f5128857ac00010462f1ab1a49d91123
#
_cell.length_a   1.000
_cell.length_b   1.000
_cell.length_c   1.000
_cell.angle_alpha   90.00
_cell.angle_beta   90.00
_cell.angle_gamma   90.00
#
_symmetry.space_group_name_H-M   'P 1'
#
loop_
_entity.id
_entity.type
_entity.pdbx_description
1 polymer ?
#
loop_
_entity_poly.entity_id
_entity_poly.type
_entity_poly.pdbx_seq_one_letter_code
_entity_poly.pdbx_strand_id
1 'polypeptide(L)'
;MKRIIISILVASGLLTQLMGQDEAHDIVKGPVLCQGNYQTEQQAIEQLARMAANYGNLKEWNARAARVRKQILIGSGLHPLPKRTPLNAVVHNKRTYEGYSVESAAFEARPGFFVYGNLYRPRESKGPHPAILCPHGHARGPEGGRYRSDQQYRCATLARMGAVVFSYDMVGFGDSLYLGWNHNHPQALTLQTWGSIRAVDFVQALQDVDDDQIGITGCSGGGTQTFLLAALDDRIRVSVPVVMVSAHFFGGCDCESGMPIHKTEELETNNAEIAALTAPRPQLLVSVGGDWTKNTPLVEYPYIRNVYDLSGKKSLEENAHFLN
;
A
#
# COMPACT_ATOMS: atom_id res chain seq x y z
N MET A 1 3.77 6.19 66.45
CA MET A 1 3.02 7.04 65.50
C MET A 1 3.98 7.53 64.41
N LYS A 2 4.36 6.70 63.50
CA LYS A 2 5.15 7.07 62.28
C LYS A 2 5.06 5.91 61.26
N ARG A 3 3.89 5.65 60.68
CA ARG A 3 3.70 4.69 59.54
C ARG A 3 2.33 4.88 58.90
N ILE A 4 1.94 6.05 58.41
CA ILE A 4 0.69 6.22 57.58
C ILE A 4 0.81 7.50 56.72
N ILE A 5 1.91 7.79 56.08
CA ILE A 5 1.98 8.95 55.15
C ILE A 5 2.60 8.57 53.75
N ILE A 6 2.96 7.31 53.51
CA ILE A 6 3.64 6.96 52.23
C ILE A 6 2.69 6.32 51.20
N SER A 7 1.44 6.02 51.55
CA SER A 7 0.51 5.31 50.61
C SER A 7 -0.43 6.18 49.80
N ILE A 8 -0.39 7.51 49.89
CA ILE A 8 -1.33 8.41 49.18
C ILE A 8 -0.67 9.11 47.97
N LEU A 9 0.65 9.11 47.88
CA LEU A 9 1.36 9.79 46.78
C LEU A 9 1.63 8.93 45.54
N VAL A 10 1.35 7.62 45.57
CA VAL A 10 1.52 6.73 44.43
C VAL A 10 0.21 6.57 43.60
N ALA A 11 -0.94 6.85 44.24
CA ALA A 11 -2.24 6.73 43.54
C ALA A 11 -2.60 7.95 42.67
N SER A 12 -2.00 9.12 42.93
CA SER A 12 -2.26 10.31 42.10
C SER A 12 -1.38 10.42 40.86
N GLY A 13 -0.27 9.68 40.80
CA GLY A 13 0.61 9.65 39.61
C GLY A 13 0.15 8.69 38.50
N LEU A 14 -0.68 7.68 38.85
CA LEU A 14 -1.21 6.75 37.85
C LEU A 14 -2.54 7.21 37.20
N LEU A 15 -3.29 8.11 37.84
CA LEU A 15 -4.52 8.65 37.26
C LEU A 15 -4.28 9.77 36.24
N THR A 16 -3.14 10.45 36.32
CA THR A 16 -2.78 11.49 35.33
C THR A 16 -2.19 10.93 34.03
N GLN A 17 -1.73 9.68 34.00
CA GLN A 17 -1.28 9.03 32.77
C GLN A 17 -2.39 8.36 31.98
N LEU A 18 -3.56 8.11 32.57
CA LEU A 18 -4.72 7.56 31.85
C LEU A 18 -5.64 8.62 31.22
N MET A 19 -5.52 9.89 31.66
CA MET A 19 -6.30 10.99 31.11
C MET A 19 -5.64 11.67 29.90
N GLY A 20 -4.38 11.39 29.63
CA GLY A 20 -3.61 12.01 28.54
C GLY A 20 -3.70 11.28 27.19
N GLN A 21 -4.39 10.14 27.12
CA GLN A 21 -4.53 9.38 25.86
C GLN A 21 -5.89 9.59 25.16
N ASP A 22 -6.90 10.09 25.84
CA ASP A 22 -8.22 10.33 25.25
C ASP A 22 -8.36 11.73 24.61
N GLU A 23 -7.54 12.70 24.98
CA GLU A 23 -7.62 14.05 24.40
C GLU A 23 -6.93 14.19 23.03
N ALA A 24 -6.12 13.22 22.60
CA ALA A 24 -5.49 13.25 21.28
C ALA A 24 -6.45 12.86 20.13
N HIS A 25 -7.61 12.30 20.44
CA HIS A 25 -8.60 11.89 19.46
C HIS A 25 -9.66 12.96 19.12
N ASP A 26 -9.73 14.05 19.87
CA ASP A 26 -10.76 15.06 19.74
C ASP A 26 -10.39 16.28 18.88
N ILE A 27 -9.24 16.25 18.21
CA ILE A 27 -8.74 17.43 17.46
C ILE A 27 -9.20 17.48 16.00
N VAL A 28 -9.86 16.45 15.49
CA VAL A 28 -10.39 16.49 14.12
C VAL A 28 -11.90 16.72 14.17
N LYS A 29 -12.31 17.97 14.38
CA LYS A 29 -13.69 18.42 14.09
C LYS A 29 -13.86 18.57 12.57
N GLY A 30 -14.05 17.46 11.88
CA GLY A 30 -14.33 17.42 10.46
C GLY A 30 -14.70 15.98 10.07
N PRO A 31 -15.27 15.76 8.87
CA PRO A 31 -15.49 14.41 8.41
C PRO A 31 -14.12 13.70 8.37
N VAL A 32 -13.95 12.70 9.20
CA VAL A 32 -12.79 11.79 9.14
C VAL A 32 -12.96 11.00 7.85
N LEU A 33 -12.50 11.60 6.76
CA LEU A 33 -12.37 10.90 5.49
C LEU A 33 -11.32 9.84 5.76
N CYS A 34 -11.57 8.61 5.41
CA CYS A 34 -10.52 7.62 5.32
C CYS A 34 -10.49 6.52 6.38
N GLN A 35 -11.33 6.55 7.39
CA GLN A 35 -11.43 5.42 8.31
C GLN A 35 -12.71 4.61 8.02
N GLY A 36 -12.55 3.33 7.68
CA GLY A 36 -13.65 2.42 7.44
C GLY A 36 -14.48 2.76 6.19
N ASN A 37 -15.78 2.62 6.28
CA ASN A 37 -16.73 2.94 5.21
C ASN A 37 -16.91 4.45 5.14
N TYR A 38 -16.31 5.08 4.15
CA TYR A 38 -16.42 6.52 3.95
C TYR A 38 -17.78 6.93 3.41
N GLN A 39 -18.35 6.11 2.52
CA GLN A 39 -19.64 6.37 1.89
C GLN A 39 -20.46 5.08 1.72
N THR A 40 -21.75 5.22 1.46
CA THR A 40 -22.57 4.06 1.12
C THR A 40 -22.22 3.51 -0.26
N GLU A 41 -22.55 2.26 -0.53
CA GLU A 41 -22.36 1.64 -1.84
C GLU A 41 -23.08 2.44 -2.94
N GLN A 42 -24.29 2.94 -2.67
CA GLN A 42 -25.04 3.76 -3.62
C GLN A 42 -24.35 5.10 -3.91
N GLN A 43 -23.82 5.77 -2.89
CA GLN A 43 -23.05 7.01 -3.07
C GLN A 43 -21.79 6.77 -3.89
N ALA A 44 -21.15 5.61 -3.71
CA ALA A 44 -19.96 5.23 -4.48
C ALA A 44 -20.29 5.02 -5.97
N ILE A 45 -21.39 4.35 -6.28
CA ILE A 45 -21.87 4.18 -7.67
C ILE A 45 -22.15 5.55 -8.31
N GLU A 46 -22.84 6.44 -7.61
CA GLU A 46 -23.12 7.80 -8.09
C GLU A 46 -21.83 8.62 -8.26
N GLN A 47 -20.87 8.47 -7.36
CA GLN A 47 -19.57 9.11 -7.47
C GLN A 47 -18.81 8.64 -8.70
N LEU A 48 -18.73 7.33 -8.94
CA LEU A 48 -18.09 6.78 -10.14
C LEU A 48 -18.77 7.25 -11.42
N ALA A 49 -20.08 7.35 -11.45
CA ALA A 49 -20.82 7.89 -12.59
C ALA A 49 -20.48 9.36 -12.86
N ARG A 50 -20.41 10.19 -11.80
CA ARG A 50 -19.97 11.60 -11.92
C ARG A 50 -18.54 11.71 -12.40
N MET A 51 -17.65 10.86 -11.89
CA MET A 51 -16.23 10.83 -12.33
C MET A 51 -16.11 10.43 -13.81
N ALA A 52 -16.83 9.39 -14.25
CA ALA A 52 -16.83 8.94 -15.63
C ALA A 52 -17.35 10.02 -16.60
N ALA A 53 -18.27 10.88 -16.16
CA ALA A 53 -18.80 11.99 -16.96
C ALA A 53 -17.77 13.11 -17.21
N ASN A 54 -16.63 13.13 -16.52
CA ASN A 54 -15.58 14.15 -16.68
C ASN A 54 -14.62 13.87 -17.86
N TYR A 55 -14.75 12.74 -18.53
CA TYR A 55 -13.91 12.38 -19.69
C TYR A 55 -14.65 11.44 -20.64
N GLY A 56 -14.54 11.69 -21.92
CA GLY A 56 -15.11 10.85 -22.98
C GLY A 56 -14.05 10.28 -23.92
N ASN A 57 -12.77 10.62 -23.74
CA ASN A 57 -11.66 10.17 -24.57
C ASN A 57 -10.34 10.13 -23.77
N LEU A 58 -9.32 9.51 -24.36
CA LEU A 58 -8.01 9.32 -23.73
C LEU A 58 -7.33 10.64 -23.32
N LYS A 59 -7.48 11.71 -24.12
CA LYS A 59 -6.86 13.01 -23.81
C LYS A 59 -7.44 13.62 -22.52
N GLU A 60 -8.74 13.57 -22.38
CA GLU A 60 -9.47 14.06 -21.21
C GLU A 60 -9.16 13.20 -19.98
N TRP A 61 -9.16 11.86 -20.16
CA TRP A 61 -8.71 10.96 -19.10
C TRP A 61 -7.30 11.28 -18.62
N ASN A 62 -6.34 11.45 -19.52
CA ASN A 62 -4.95 11.75 -19.17
C ASN A 62 -4.85 13.08 -18.38
N ALA A 63 -5.64 14.10 -18.74
CA ALA A 63 -5.69 15.35 -18.00
C ALA A 63 -6.24 15.13 -16.56
N ARG A 64 -7.31 14.34 -16.41
CA ARG A 64 -7.85 13.98 -15.10
C ARG A 64 -6.85 13.14 -14.30
N ALA A 65 -6.26 12.13 -14.89
CA ALA A 65 -5.25 11.26 -14.27
C ALA A 65 -4.07 12.06 -13.71
N ALA A 66 -3.59 13.06 -14.46
CA ALA A 66 -2.52 13.94 -13.98
C ALA A 66 -2.94 14.76 -12.74
N ARG A 67 -4.19 15.24 -12.69
CA ARG A 67 -4.73 15.94 -11.52
C ARG A 67 -4.85 15.01 -10.31
N VAL A 68 -5.37 13.80 -10.49
CA VAL A 68 -5.49 12.82 -9.41
C VAL A 68 -4.12 12.41 -8.87
N ARG A 69 -3.13 12.11 -9.73
CA ARG A 69 -1.75 11.84 -9.30
C ARG A 69 -1.15 13.00 -8.50
N LYS A 70 -1.34 14.22 -8.98
CA LYS A 70 -0.86 15.43 -8.27
C LYS A 70 -1.53 15.55 -6.89
N GLN A 71 -2.84 15.32 -6.80
CA GLN A 71 -3.57 15.33 -5.53
C GLN A 71 -3.05 14.28 -4.56
N ILE A 72 -2.82 13.04 -5.03
CA ILE A 72 -2.23 11.97 -4.20
C ILE A 72 -0.88 12.42 -3.64
N LEU A 73 0.00 12.98 -4.47
CA LEU A 73 1.32 13.44 -4.03
C LEU A 73 1.23 14.61 -3.03
N ILE A 74 0.33 15.57 -3.24
CA ILE A 74 0.11 16.68 -2.30
C ILE A 74 -0.47 16.13 -1.00
N GLY A 75 -1.54 15.33 -1.07
CA GLY A 75 -2.24 14.81 0.09
C GLY A 75 -1.41 13.83 0.93
N SER A 76 -0.51 13.08 0.29
CA SER A 76 0.45 12.23 0.99
C SER A 76 1.71 12.97 1.46
N GLY A 77 1.81 14.30 1.28
CA GLY A 77 2.99 15.08 1.65
C GLY A 77 4.25 14.78 0.83
N LEU A 78 4.07 14.25 -0.38
CA LEU A 78 5.16 13.89 -1.32
C LEU A 78 5.31 14.85 -2.49
N HIS A 79 4.71 16.04 -2.42
CA HIS A 79 4.86 17.07 -3.45
C HIS A 79 5.57 18.33 -2.90
N PRO A 80 6.76 18.73 -3.42
CA PRO A 80 7.56 17.97 -4.39
C PRO A 80 8.09 16.65 -3.84
N LEU A 81 8.38 15.69 -4.72
CA LEU A 81 8.97 14.42 -4.29
C LEU A 81 10.29 14.65 -3.52
N PRO A 82 10.52 13.93 -2.41
CA PRO A 82 11.77 14.02 -1.69
C PRO A 82 12.99 13.70 -2.57
N LYS A 83 14.11 14.35 -2.30
CA LYS A 83 15.37 14.02 -2.98
C LYS A 83 15.77 12.57 -2.68
N ARG A 84 16.09 11.81 -3.72
CA ARG A 84 16.66 10.47 -3.54
C ARG A 84 18.05 10.56 -2.93
N THR A 85 18.23 9.90 -1.80
CA THR A 85 19.53 9.71 -1.14
C THR A 85 20.07 8.31 -1.44
N PRO A 86 21.36 8.00 -1.22
CA PRO A 86 21.86 6.63 -1.29
C PRO A 86 21.02 5.68 -0.44
N LEU A 87 20.75 4.48 -0.97
CA LEU A 87 19.92 3.49 -0.27
C LEU A 87 20.63 2.87 0.93
N ASN A 88 21.96 2.89 0.96
CA ASN A 88 22.75 2.22 2.01
C ASN A 88 22.24 0.80 2.30
N ALA A 89 21.90 0.07 1.22
CA ALA A 89 21.22 -1.20 1.32
C ALA A 89 22.12 -2.28 1.94
N VAL A 90 21.55 -3.08 2.84
CA VAL A 90 22.19 -4.25 3.44
C VAL A 90 21.34 -5.47 3.17
N VAL A 91 21.97 -6.55 2.67
CA VAL A 91 21.34 -7.84 2.43
C VAL A 91 22.22 -8.90 3.12
N HIS A 92 21.62 -9.73 3.99
CA HIS A 92 22.34 -10.67 4.83
C HIS A 92 21.46 -11.86 5.27
N ASN A 93 22.02 -12.80 6.05
CA ASN A 93 21.31 -13.96 6.63
C ASN A 93 20.63 -14.85 5.57
N LYS A 94 21.35 -15.22 4.52
CA LYS A 94 20.84 -16.10 3.49
C LYS A 94 20.46 -17.47 4.04
N ARG A 95 19.20 -17.84 3.87
CA ARG A 95 18.64 -19.16 4.17
C ARG A 95 18.19 -19.79 2.86
N THR A 96 18.46 -21.07 2.71
CA THR A 96 18.24 -21.81 1.47
C THR A 96 17.16 -22.84 1.66
N TYR A 97 16.22 -22.88 0.75
CA TYR A 97 15.10 -23.83 0.70
C TYR A 97 15.02 -24.47 -0.67
N GLU A 98 14.14 -25.45 -0.84
CA GLU A 98 13.89 -26.07 -2.13
C GLU A 98 13.31 -25.06 -3.13
N GLY A 99 14.04 -24.83 -4.22
CA GLY A 99 13.67 -23.91 -5.31
C GLY A 99 13.88 -22.42 -5.04
N TYR A 100 14.18 -21.99 -3.80
CA TYR A 100 14.39 -20.57 -3.49
C TYR A 100 15.35 -20.33 -2.32
N SER A 101 15.78 -19.10 -2.15
CA SER A 101 16.46 -18.63 -0.94
C SER A 101 15.77 -17.37 -0.39
N VAL A 102 15.98 -17.10 0.91
CA VAL A 102 15.48 -15.89 1.60
C VAL A 102 16.64 -15.20 2.28
N GLU A 103 16.71 -13.90 2.12
CA GLU A 103 17.67 -13.01 2.78
C GLU A 103 16.94 -11.90 3.52
N SER A 104 17.46 -11.47 4.65
CA SER A 104 16.99 -10.25 5.31
C SER A 104 17.58 -9.06 4.57
N ALA A 105 16.77 -8.06 4.27
CA ALA A 105 17.20 -6.85 3.58
C ALA A 105 16.70 -5.60 4.28
N ALA A 106 17.51 -4.55 4.27
CA ALA A 106 17.11 -3.22 4.73
C ALA A 106 17.75 -2.16 3.84
N PHE A 107 17.06 -1.03 3.67
CA PHE A 107 17.63 0.14 3.00
C PHE A 107 17.09 1.43 3.61
N GLU A 108 17.86 2.51 3.48
CA GLU A 108 17.49 3.84 3.92
C GLU A 108 16.65 4.53 2.84
N ALA A 109 15.34 4.66 3.09
CA ALA A 109 14.42 5.31 2.16
C ALA A 109 14.57 6.84 2.15
N ARG A 110 14.88 7.40 3.31
CA ARG A 110 15.28 8.81 3.53
C ARG A 110 16.13 8.86 4.80
N PRO A 111 16.90 9.94 5.03
CA PRO A 111 17.77 10.02 6.21
C PRO A 111 17.03 9.67 7.51
N GLY A 112 17.49 8.62 8.19
CA GLY A 112 16.93 8.13 9.44
C GLY A 112 15.66 7.27 9.33
N PHE A 113 15.15 7.03 8.14
CA PHE A 113 14.00 6.12 7.93
C PHE A 113 14.39 4.94 7.04
N PHE A 114 14.28 3.74 7.60
CA PHE A 114 14.65 2.49 6.95
C PHE A 114 13.43 1.64 6.62
N VAL A 115 13.48 1.00 5.47
CA VAL A 115 12.54 -0.05 5.05
C VAL A 115 13.22 -1.39 5.24
N TYR A 116 12.55 -2.31 5.93
CA TYR A 116 13.01 -3.67 6.24
C TYR A 116 12.18 -4.67 5.45
N GLY A 117 12.80 -5.79 5.09
CA GLY A 117 12.07 -6.80 4.35
C GLY A 117 12.80 -8.13 4.25
N ASN A 118 12.12 -9.08 3.60
CA ASN A 118 12.65 -10.36 3.20
C ASN A 118 12.77 -10.38 1.66
N LEU A 119 13.97 -10.69 1.17
CA LEU A 119 14.27 -10.81 -0.24
C LEU A 119 14.33 -12.30 -0.59
N TYR A 120 13.38 -12.74 -1.42
CA TYR A 120 13.31 -14.11 -1.93
C TYR A 120 13.90 -14.16 -3.32
N ARG A 121 14.75 -15.16 -3.59
CA ARG A 121 15.39 -15.34 -4.89
C ARG A 121 15.18 -16.74 -5.44
N PRO A 122 14.93 -16.91 -6.74
CA PRO A 122 14.89 -18.22 -7.37
C PRO A 122 16.28 -18.87 -7.31
N ARG A 123 16.33 -20.22 -7.31
CA ARG A 123 17.60 -20.97 -7.27
C ARG A 123 17.86 -21.78 -8.53
N GLU A 124 16.83 -22.15 -9.24
CA GLU A 124 16.90 -23.09 -10.36
C GLU A 124 17.01 -22.42 -11.72
N SER A 125 16.83 -21.10 -11.76
CA SER A 125 16.93 -20.29 -12.98
C SER A 125 18.10 -19.31 -12.91
N LYS A 126 18.66 -19.01 -14.09
CA LYS A 126 19.68 -17.95 -14.22
C LYS A 126 18.99 -16.63 -14.56
N GLY A 127 19.38 -15.55 -13.87
CA GLY A 127 18.88 -14.20 -14.14
C GLY A 127 19.35 -13.62 -15.48
N PRO A 128 18.91 -12.39 -15.80
CA PRO A 128 18.11 -11.52 -14.94
C PRO A 128 16.67 -12.00 -14.77
N HIS A 129 16.08 -11.71 -13.61
CA HIS A 129 14.75 -12.16 -13.20
C HIS A 129 13.79 -10.97 -13.14
N PRO A 130 12.48 -11.14 -13.42
CA PRO A 130 11.49 -10.16 -13.03
C PRO A 130 11.50 -9.95 -11.52
N ALA A 131 11.23 -8.73 -11.06
CA ALA A 131 11.07 -8.45 -9.65
C ALA A 131 9.60 -8.24 -9.27
N ILE A 132 9.21 -8.69 -8.08
CA ILE A 132 7.87 -8.48 -7.55
C ILE A 132 7.96 -7.87 -6.14
N LEU A 133 7.40 -6.69 -5.98
CA LEU A 133 7.19 -6.08 -4.69
C LEU A 133 5.96 -6.69 -4.02
N CYS A 134 6.08 -7.10 -2.77
CA CYS A 134 5.02 -7.76 -2.02
C CYS A 134 4.75 -7.06 -0.68
N PRO A 135 4.13 -5.88 -0.65
CA PRO A 135 3.67 -5.27 0.59
C PRO A 135 2.61 -6.16 1.25
N HIS A 136 2.63 -6.24 2.58
CA HIS A 136 1.72 -7.08 3.35
C HIS A 136 0.47 -6.32 3.80
N GLY A 137 -0.58 -7.05 4.22
CA GLY A 137 -1.77 -6.49 4.86
C GLY A 137 -1.59 -6.29 6.37
N HIS A 138 -2.64 -5.73 7.02
CA HIS A 138 -2.66 -5.47 8.45
C HIS A 138 -2.85 -6.76 9.25
N ALA A 139 -1.77 -7.35 9.68
CA ALA A 139 -1.79 -8.45 10.65
C ALA A 139 -0.79 -8.11 11.75
N ARG A 140 -1.29 -7.88 12.95
CA ARG A 140 -0.49 -7.51 14.12
C ARG A 140 0.08 -8.75 14.82
N GLY A 141 1.07 -8.54 15.67
CA GLY A 141 1.71 -9.58 16.46
C GLY A 141 3.04 -10.09 15.88
N PRO A 142 3.75 -10.96 16.61
CA PRO A 142 5.07 -11.46 16.21
C PRO A 142 5.06 -12.21 14.86
N GLU A 143 3.96 -12.87 14.54
CA GLU A 143 3.76 -13.58 13.27
C GLU A 143 2.95 -12.74 12.26
N GLY A 144 2.86 -11.43 12.49
CA GLY A 144 2.12 -10.50 11.64
C GLY A 144 2.95 -9.95 10.49
N GLY A 145 2.32 -9.10 9.67
CA GLY A 145 2.98 -8.45 8.56
C GLY A 145 3.61 -9.43 7.57
N ARG A 146 4.87 -9.22 7.22
CA ARG A 146 5.61 -10.10 6.30
C ARG A 146 5.90 -11.49 6.87
N TYR A 147 5.74 -11.68 8.19
CA TYR A 147 5.96 -12.97 8.86
C TYR A 147 4.75 -13.90 8.81
N ARG A 148 3.59 -13.43 8.37
CA ARG A 148 2.43 -14.30 8.15
C ARG A 148 2.77 -15.45 7.19
N SER A 149 2.26 -16.64 7.49
CA SER A 149 2.51 -17.82 6.68
C SER A 149 2.02 -17.67 5.24
N ASP A 150 0.82 -17.11 5.04
CA ASP A 150 0.26 -16.87 3.70
C ASP A 150 1.10 -15.88 2.88
N GLN A 151 1.63 -14.83 3.52
CA GLN A 151 2.56 -13.89 2.89
C GLN A 151 3.86 -14.57 2.47
N GLN A 152 4.43 -15.39 3.36
CA GLN A 152 5.65 -16.14 3.08
C GLN A 152 5.44 -17.18 1.97
N TYR A 153 4.32 -17.91 1.99
CA TYR A 153 3.98 -18.89 0.95
C TYR A 153 3.83 -18.22 -0.42
N ARG A 154 3.15 -17.09 -0.49
CA ARG A 154 3.02 -16.32 -1.73
C ARG A 154 4.40 -15.92 -2.26
N CYS A 155 5.24 -15.32 -1.44
CA CYS A 155 6.57 -14.89 -1.85
C CYS A 155 7.46 -16.06 -2.27
N ALA A 156 7.44 -17.17 -1.53
CA ALA A 156 8.18 -18.38 -1.87
C ALA A 156 7.68 -19.02 -3.19
N THR A 157 6.38 -19.00 -3.43
CA THR A 157 5.80 -19.50 -4.68
C THR A 157 6.23 -18.66 -5.87
N LEU A 158 6.15 -17.35 -5.77
CA LEU A 158 6.60 -16.43 -6.82
C LEU A 158 8.11 -16.57 -7.10
N ALA A 159 8.91 -16.80 -6.05
CA ALA A 159 10.33 -17.05 -6.21
C ALA A 159 10.61 -18.40 -6.92
N ARG A 160 9.87 -19.47 -6.59
CA ARG A 160 9.96 -20.75 -7.32
C ARG A 160 9.54 -20.62 -8.79
N MET A 161 8.62 -19.69 -9.09
CA MET A 161 8.22 -19.37 -10.45
C MET A 161 9.25 -18.54 -11.22
N GLY A 162 10.34 -18.12 -10.58
CA GLY A 162 11.46 -17.45 -11.24
C GLY A 162 11.58 -15.95 -10.97
N ALA A 163 10.78 -15.37 -10.06
CA ALA A 163 10.87 -13.95 -9.71
C ALA A 163 11.80 -13.70 -8.50
N VAL A 164 12.47 -12.56 -8.49
CA VAL A 164 13.02 -11.97 -7.26
C VAL A 164 11.89 -11.25 -6.55
N VAL A 165 11.61 -11.60 -5.29
CA VAL A 165 10.45 -11.06 -4.56
C VAL A 165 10.93 -10.32 -3.32
N PHE A 166 10.49 -9.08 -3.16
CA PHE A 166 10.77 -8.29 -1.96
C PHE A 166 9.50 -8.03 -1.17
N SER A 167 9.37 -8.72 -0.03
CA SER A 167 8.30 -8.50 0.95
C SER A 167 8.81 -7.56 2.05
N TYR A 168 8.25 -6.37 2.17
CA TYR A 168 8.74 -5.34 3.07
C TYR A 168 7.68 -4.89 4.08
N ASP A 169 8.16 -4.36 5.20
CA ASP A 169 7.31 -3.93 6.31
C ASP A 169 6.58 -2.63 6.02
N MET A 170 5.30 -2.59 6.42
CA MET A 170 4.61 -1.34 6.64
C MET A 170 5.16 -0.65 7.89
N VAL A 171 5.03 0.67 7.96
CA VAL A 171 5.40 1.47 9.15
C VAL A 171 4.70 0.92 10.38
N GLY A 172 5.46 0.64 11.44
CA GLY A 172 4.92 0.08 12.67
C GLY A 172 4.58 -1.42 12.60
N PHE A 173 5.16 -2.16 11.63
CA PHE A 173 5.11 -3.63 11.56
C PHE A 173 6.52 -4.21 11.44
N GLY A 174 6.66 -5.50 11.73
CA GLY A 174 7.91 -6.22 11.59
C GLY A 174 9.07 -5.53 12.31
N ASP A 175 10.20 -5.38 11.64
CA ASP A 175 11.40 -4.81 12.25
C ASP A 175 11.28 -3.30 12.52
N SER A 176 10.40 -2.59 11.85
CA SER A 176 10.17 -1.17 12.11
C SER A 176 9.62 -0.90 13.52
N LEU A 177 8.89 -1.88 14.12
CA LEU A 177 8.43 -1.82 15.51
C LEU A 177 9.58 -1.73 16.50
N TYR A 178 10.66 -2.48 16.29
CA TYR A 178 11.82 -2.50 17.21
C TYR A 178 12.59 -1.17 17.21
N LEU A 179 12.37 -0.33 16.20
CA LEU A 179 12.92 1.02 16.12
C LEU A 179 11.95 2.08 16.66
N GLY A 180 10.85 1.66 17.27
CA GLY A 180 9.87 2.57 17.88
C GLY A 180 8.88 3.19 16.91
N TRP A 181 8.80 2.73 15.66
CA TRP A 181 7.78 3.21 14.73
C TRP A 181 6.40 2.68 15.13
N ASN A 182 5.42 3.56 15.15
CA ASN A 182 4.01 3.21 15.39
C ASN A 182 3.23 3.28 14.09
N HIS A 183 2.36 2.31 13.85
CA HIS A 183 1.50 2.27 12.67
C HIS A 183 0.51 3.43 12.60
N ASN A 184 0.09 3.95 13.75
CA ASN A 184 -0.79 5.13 13.85
C ASN A 184 -0.01 6.46 13.72
N HIS A 185 1.23 6.43 13.21
CA HIS A 185 2.01 7.64 12.98
C HIS A 185 1.29 8.53 11.93
N PRO A 186 1.13 9.84 12.16
CA PRO A 186 0.39 10.73 11.25
C PRO A 186 0.93 10.76 9.82
N GLN A 187 2.20 10.42 9.63
CA GLN A 187 2.85 10.32 8.32
C GLN A 187 2.97 8.88 7.81
N ALA A 188 2.19 7.92 8.33
CA ALA A 188 2.31 6.51 7.93
C ALA A 188 2.13 6.36 6.41
N LEU A 189 1.12 6.96 5.81
CA LEU A 189 0.89 6.92 4.37
C LEU A 189 2.07 7.54 3.58
N THR A 190 2.55 8.71 4.02
CA THR A 190 3.71 9.38 3.42
C THR A 190 4.94 8.49 3.40
N LEU A 191 5.28 7.92 4.57
CA LEU A 191 6.46 7.09 4.75
C LEU A 191 6.35 5.78 3.97
N GLN A 192 5.18 5.14 3.98
CA GLN A 192 4.95 3.90 3.24
C GLN A 192 4.98 4.11 1.73
N THR A 193 4.32 5.15 1.23
CA THR A 193 4.31 5.45 -0.20
C THR A 193 5.72 5.80 -0.69
N TRP A 194 6.46 6.64 0.06
CA TRP A 194 7.85 6.91 -0.26
C TRP A 194 8.73 5.67 -0.15
N GLY A 195 8.58 4.88 0.91
CA GLY A 195 9.26 3.60 1.11
C GLY A 195 9.03 2.63 -0.06
N SER A 196 7.80 2.58 -0.57
CA SER A 196 7.45 1.75 -1.75
C SER A 196 8.14 2.25 -3.03
N ILE A 197 8.19 3.56 -3.27
CA ILE A 197 8.95 4.15 -4.40
C ILE A 197 10.43 3.80 -4.29
N ARG A 198 11.00 3.87 -3.07
CA ARG A 198 12.41 3.52 -2.83
C ARG A 198 12.65 2.01 -2.88
N ALA A 199 11.64 1.18 -2.62
CA ALA A 199 11.73 -0.26 -2.82
C ALA A 199 11.86 -0.62 -4.32
N VAL A 200 11.26 0.17 -5.23
CA VAL A 200 11.54 0.05 -6.67
C VAL A 200 13.00 0.35 -6.95
N ASP A 201 13.55 1.46 -6.41
CA ASP A 201 14.98 1.77 -6.58
C ASP A 201 15.87 0.65 -6.03
N PHE A 202 15.49 0.03 -4.91
CA PHE A 202 16.24 -1.08 -4.30
C PHE A 202 16.26 -2.31 -5.19
N VAL A 203 15.13 -2.78 -5.71
CA VAL A 203 15.10 -3.98 -6.55
C VAL A 203 15.75 -3.74 -7.90
N GLN A 204 15.67 -2.53 -8.47
CA GLN A 204 16.39 -2.16 -9.70
C GLN A 204 17.92 -2.17 -9.53
N ALA A 205 18.42 -1.92 -8.32
CA ALA A 205 19.86 -1.95 -8.04
C ALA A 205 20.42 -3.37 -7.88
N LEU A 206 19.59 -4.41 -7.85
CA LEU A 206 20.03 -5.81 -7.72
C LEU A 206 20.53 -6.33 -9.06
N GLN A 207 21.71 -6.95 -9.08
CA GLN A 207 22.36 -7.40 -10.31
C GLN A 207 21.64 -8.55 -11.03
N ASP A 208 20.81 -9.29 -10.32
CA ASP A 208 20.05 -10.43 -10.83
C ASP A 208 18.60 -10.09 -11.21
N VAL A 209 18.23 -8.82 -11.20
CA VAL A 209 16.90 -8.32 -11.57
C VAL A 209 16.91 -7.70 -12.97
N ASP A 210 15.88 -7.99 -13.75
CA ASP A 210 15.53 -7.25 -14.96
C ASP A 210 14.77 -5.99 -14.54
N ASP A 211 15.40 -4.84 -14.63
CA ASP A 211 14.91 -3.55 -14.13
C ASP A 211 13.72 -3.01 -14.95
N ASP A 212 13.47 -3.56 -16.13
CA ASP A 212 12.28 -3.28 -16.95
C ASP A 212 11.08 -4.19 -16.62
N GLN A 213 11.24 -5.21 -15.76
CA GLN A 213 10.20 -6.18 -15.42
C GLN A 213 9.87 -6.17 -13.92
N ILE A 214 9.30 -5.08 -13.44
CA ILE A 214 8.92 -4.92 -12.04
C ILE A 214 7.40 -4.96 -11.89
N GLY A 215 6.91 -5.89 -11.09
CA GLY A 215 5.50 -5.99 -10.69
C GLY A 215 5.28 -5.70 -9.21
N ILE A 216 4.02 -5.54 -8.83
CA ILE A 216 3.62 -5.39 -7.43
C ILE A 216 2.33 -6.14 -7.14
N THR A 217 2.26 -6.82 -6.00
CA THR A 217 1.04 -7.45 -5.48
C THR A 217 1.00 -7.43 -3.96
N GLY A 218 -0.15 -7.12 -3.40
CA GLY A 218 -0.36 -7.10 -1.96
C GLY A 218 -1.84 -7.18 -1.61
N CYS A 219 -2.14 -7.64 -0.39
CA CYS A 219 -3.49 -7.85 0.09
C CYS A 219 -3.86 -6.81 1.15
N SER A 220 -5.12 -6.34 1.16
CA SER A 220 -5.63 -5.36 2.14
C SER A 220 -4.78 -4.08 2.13
N GLY A 221 -4.17 -3.65 3.23
CA GLY A 221 -3.24 -2.51 3.25
C GLY A 221 -2.10 -2.63 2.24
N GLY A 222 -1.61 -3.88 1.98
CA GLY A 222 -0.71 -4.16 0.87
C GLY A 222 -1.34 -3.95 -0.50
N GLY A 223 -2.65 -4.15 -0.63
CA GLY A 223 -3.43 -3.82 -1.83
C GLY A 223 -3.49 -2.31 -2.08
N THR A 224 -3.66 -1.51 -1.01
CA THR A 224 -3.55 -0.05 -1.09
C THR A 224 -2.18 0.38 -1.60
N GLN A 225 -1.10 -0.14 -1.02
CA GLN A 225 0.26 0.15 -1.49
C GLN A 225 0.47 -0.29 -2.95
N THR A 226 -0.18 -1.39 -3.36
CA THR A 226 -0.11 -1.91 -4.73
C THR A 226 -0.68 -0.92 -5.74
N PHE A 227 -1.93 -0.50 -5.60
CA PHE A 227 -2.51 0.43 -6.57
C PHE A 227 -1.97 1.85 -6.46
N LEU A 228 -1.61 2.32 -5.25
CA LEU A 228 -0.98 3.62 -5.07
C LEU A 228 0.39 3.68 -5.75
N LEU A 229 1.26 2.69 -5.53
CA LEU A 229 2.56 2.68 -6.17
C LEU A 229 2.43 2.57 -7.70
N ALA A 230 1.55 1.71 -8.20
CA ALA A 230 1.31 1.60 -9.63
C ALA A 230 0.75 2.90 -10.25
N ALA A 231 -0.04 3.67 -9.50
CA ALA A 231 -0.53 4.98 -9.93
C ALA A 231 0.56 6.05 -10.01
N LEU A 232 1.57 5.97 -9.15
CA LEU A 232 2.58 7.01 -8.95
C LEU A 232 3.93 6.71 -9.61
N ASP A 233 4.23 5.46 -9.92
CA ASP A 233 5.53 5.03 -10.45
C ASP A 233 5.36 4.15 -11.70
N ASP A 234 5.70 4.71 -12.85
CA ASP A 234 5.55 4.06 -14.16
C ASP A 234 6.54 2.90 -14.39
N ARG A 235 7.51 2.70 -13.50
CA ARG A 235 8.40 1.53 -13.50
C ARG A 235 7.68 0.25 -13.08
N ILE A 236 6.54 0.34 -12.41
CA ILE A 236 5.68 -0.82 -12.14
C ILE A 236 4.99 -1.23 -13.43
N ARG A 237 5.34 -2.39 -13.95
CA ARG A 237 4.84 -2.92 -15.23
C ARG A 237 3.56 -3.74 -15.08
N VAL A 238 3.34 -4.35 -13.92
CA VAL A 238 2.15 -5.16 -13.61
C VAL A 238 1.68 -4.85 -12.20
N SER A 239 0.38 -4.64 -12.02
CA SER A 239 -0.26 -4.35 -10.72
C SER A 239 -1.32 -5.41 -10.41
N VAL A 240 -1.22 -6.04 -9.23
CA VAL A 240 -2.22 -7.02 -8.76
C VAL A 240 -2.69 -6.66 -7.35
N PRO A 241 -3.56 -5.66 -7.18
CA PRO A 241 -4.14 -5.34 -5.87
C PRO A 241 -5.16 -6.41 -5.46
N VAL A 242 -5.02 -6.90 -4.22
CA VAL A 242 -5.86 -7.96 -3.66
C VAL A 242 -6.73 -7.39 -2.54
N VAL A 243 -8.05 -7.53 -2.66
CA VAL A 243 -9.11 -7.19 -1.70
C VAL A 243 -9.00 -5.78 -1.08
N MET A 244 -8.75 -4.77 -1.93
CA MET A 244 -8.69 -3.39 -1.48
C MET A 244 -9.28 -2.37 -2.47
N VAL A 245 -9.47 -2.73 -3.74
CA VAL A 245 -10.06 -1.80 -4.72
C VAL A 245 -11.57 -1.75 -4.52
N SER A 246 -12.02 -0.74 -3.78
CA SER A 246 -13.44 -0.47 -3.51
C SER A 246 -13.72 1.02 -3.61
N ALA A 247 -14.85 1.37 -4.21
CA ALA A 247 -15.27 2.76 -4.34
C ALA A 247 -15.93 3.31 -3.08
N HIS A 248 -16.38 2.46 -2.15
CA HIS A 248 -17.06 2.88 -0.93
C HIS A 248 -16.23 2.71 0.35
N PHE A 249 -15.27 1.80 0.36
CA PHE A 249 -14.37 1.55 1.47
C PHE A 249 -12.94 1.95 1.09
N PHE A 250 -12.36 2.91 1.79
CA PHE A 250 -11.07 3.48 1.43
C PHE A 250 -9.90 2.92 2.24
N GLY A 251 -10.18 2.24 3.34
CA GLY A 251 -9.20 1.65 4.23
C GLY A 251 -9.58 1.81 5.69
N GLY A 252 -8.89 1.09 6.56
CA GLY A 252 -9.17 1.04 7.99
C GLY A 252 -8.24 1.91 8.86
N CYS A 253 -7.27 2.61 8.26
CA CYS A 253 -6.30 3.42 8.99
C CYS A 253 -5.65 4.48 8.09
N ASP A 254 -4.91 5.41 8.70
CA ASP A 254 -4.23 6.52 8.02
C ASP A 254 -3.18 6.07 6.99
N CYS A 255 -2.69 4.85 7.11
CA CYS A 255 -1.72 4.29 6.17
C CYS A 255 -2.33 3.85 4.83
N GLU A 256 -3.65 3.71 4.76
CA GLU A 256 -4.36 3.24 3.55
C GLU A 256 -5.05 4.38 2.82
N SER A 257 -5.48 5.39 3.53
CA SER A 257 -6.42 6.35 3.01
C SER A 257 -6.21 7.73 3.61
N GLY A 258 -4.96 8.14 3.77
CA GLY A 258 -4.64 9.46 4.32
C GLY A 258 -5.39 10.58 3.61
N MET A 259 -6.01 11.44 4.38
CA MET A 259 -6.52 12.72 3.92
C MET A 259 -5.35 13.61 3.49
N PRO A 260 -5.43 14.35 2.43
CA PRO A 260 -6.55 14.52 1.48
C PRO A 260 -6.31 13.83 0.13
N ILE A 261 -5.80 12.59 0.10
CA ILE A 261 -5.59 11.89 -1.18
C ILE A 261 -6.90 11.62 -1.92
N HIS A 262 -8.02 11.40 -1.19
CA HIS A 262 -9.32 11.09 -1.78
C HIS A 262 -10.19 12.32 -2.04
N LYS A 263 -10.02 13.39 -1.29
CA LYS A 263 -10.87 14.57 -1.43
C LYS A 263 -10.18 15.86 -1.03
N THR A 264 -10.34 16.88 -1.87
CA THR A 264 -10.05 18.29 -1.59
C THR A 264 -11.28 19.13 -1.96
N GLU A 265 -11.21 20.43 -1.83
CA GLU A 265 -12.26 21.33 -2.32
C GLU A 265 -12.43 21.26 -3.83
N GLU A 266 -11.38 20.95 -4.57
CA GLU A 266 -11.34 21.00 -6.03
C GLU A 266 -11.53 19.64 -6.71
N LEU A 267 -11.22 18.56 -6.03
CA LEU A 267 -11.17 17.22 -6.62
C LEU A 267 -11.54 16.14 -5.63
N GLU A 268 -12.42 15.23 -6.04
CA GLU A 268 -12.68 13.97 -5.37
C GLU A 268 -12.23 12.79 -6.22
N THR A 269 -11.78 11.72 -5.56
CA THR A 269 -11.41 10.43 -6.15
C THR A 269 -11.73 9.29 -5.17
N ASN A 270 -11.55 8.05 -5.60
CA ASN A 270 -11.68 6.86 -4.77
C ASN A 270 -10.67 5.79 -5.21
N ASN A 271 -10.62 4.66 -4.49
CA ASN A 271 -9.66 3.60 -4.79
C ASN A 271 -9.84 3.00 -6.19
N ALA A 272 -11.04 2.97 -6.75
CA ALA A 272 -11.27 2.49 -8.11
C ALA A 272 -10.63 3.42 -9.15
N GLU A 273 -10.82 4.73 -9.01
CA GLU A 273 -10.19 5.69 -9.91
C GLU A 273 -8.66 5.72 -9.74
N ILE A 274 -8.15 5.61 -8.51
CA ILE A 274 -6.71 5.52 -8.27
C ILE A 274 -6.13 4.25 -8.92
N ALA A 275 -6.80 3.10 -8.81
CA ALA A 275 -6.38 1.88 -9.49
C ALA A 275 -6.39 2.03 -11.02
N ALA A 276 -7.38 2.76 -11.58
CA ALA A 276 -7.46 3.05 -13.01
C ALA A 276 -6.27 3.85 -13.54
N LEU A 277 -5.54 4.59 -12.68
CA LEU A 277 -4.30 5.30 -13.07
C LEU A 277 -3.18 4.36 -13.54
N THR A 278 -3.28 3.06 -13.26
CA THR A 278 -2.36 2.06 -13.78
C THR A 278 -2.43 1.92 -15.30
N ALA A 279 -3.59 2.21 -15.91
CA ALA A 279 -3.75 2.11 -17.36
C ALA A 279 -2.68 2.93 -18.12
N PRO A 280 -2.15 2.41 -19.25
CA PRO A 280 -2.54 1.18 -19.95
C PRO A 280 -1.74 -0.08 -19.56
N ARG A 281 -1.01 -0.07 -18.44
CA ARG A 281 -0.19 -1.20 -17.98
C ARG A 281 -1.07 -2.34 -17.46
N PRO A 282 -0.67 -3.62 -17.59
CA PRO A 282 -1.45 -4.76 -17.13
C PRO A 282 -1.85 -4.67 -15.65
N GLN A 283 -3.12 -4.93 -15.36
CA GLN A 283 -3.65 -4.97 -14.01
C GLN A 283 -4.63 -6.14 -13.82
N LEU A 284 -4.54 -6.82 -12.69
CA LEU A 284 -5.50 -7.83 -12.28
C LEU A 284 -6.08 -7.45 -10.91
N LEU A 285 -7.35 -7.13 -10.86
CA LEU A 285 -8.07 -6.93 -9.60
C LEU A 285 -8.43 -8.29 -9.01
N VAL A 286 -8.06 -8.53 -7.76
CA VAL A 286 -8.52 -9.71 -7.01
C VAL A 286 -9.53 -9.26 -5.97
N SER A 287 -10.76 -9.78 -6.06
CA SER A 287 -11.88 -9.41 -5.18
C SER A 287 -12.59 -10.63 -4.61
N VAL A 288 -13.32 -10.48 -3.51
CA VAL A 288 -14.05 -11.57 -2.85
C VAL A 288 -15.47 -11.15 -2.46
N GLY A 289 -16.41 -12.11 -2.47
CA GLY A 289 -17.80 -11.87 -2.16
C GLY A 289 -18.09 -11.55 -0.68
N GLY A 290 -17.17 -11.88 0.23
CA GLY A 290 -17.36 -11.77 1.67
C GLY A 290 -16.85 -10.48 2.32
N ASP A 291 -16.34 -9.51 1.55
CA ASP A 291 -15.78 -8.25 2.09
C ASP A 291 -16.23 -7.01 1.30
N TRP A 292 -15.57 -5.90 1.52
CA TRP A 292 -15.83 -4.61 0.85
C TRP A 292 -15.52 -4.60 -0.65
N THR A 293 -14.94 -5.65 -1.21
CA THR A 293 -14.73 -5.81 -2.65
C THR A 293 -15.79 -6.66 -3.35
N LYS A 294 -16.86 -7.03 -2.66
CA LYS A 294 -17.96 -7.83 -3.20
C LYS A 294 -18.60 -7.22 -4.45
N ASN A 295 -18.59 -5.89 -4.56
CA ASN A 295 -19.19 -5.16 -5.66
C ASN A 295 -18.24 -4.98 -6.86
N THR A 296 -16.95 -5.30 -6.70
CA THR A 296 -15.92 -5.06 -7.73
C THR A 296 -16.33 -5.55 -9.12
N PRO A 297 -16.89 -6.74 -9.33
CA PRO A 297 -17.25 -7.21 -10.67
C PRO A 297 -18.28 -6.34 -11.39
N LEU A 298 -19.17 -5.68 -10.63
CA LEU A 298 -20.31 -4.95 -11.17
C LEU A 298 -20.18 -3.42 -11.06
N VAL A 299 -19.27 -2.92 -10.23
CA VAL A 299 -19.13 -1.49 -9.92
C VAL A 299 -17.74 -0.97 -10.29
N GLU A 300 -16.71 -1.41 -9.60
CA GLU A 300 -15.36 -0.87 -9.77
C GLU A 300 -14.70 -1.33 -11.06
N TYR A 301 -14.78 -2.63 -11.37
CA TYR A 301 -14.15 -3.21 -12.55
C TYR A 301 -14.69 -2.63 -13.88
N PRO A 302 -16.00 -2.47 -14.10
CA PRO A 302 -16.50 -1.82 -15.30
C PRO A 302 -15.98 -0.39 -15.49
N TYR A 303 -15.88 0.38 -14.39
CA TYR A 303 -15.31 1.74 -14.43
C TYR A 303 -13.85 1.72 -14.87
N ILE A 304 -13.02 0.88 -14.24
CA ILE A 304 -11.57 0.77 -14.54
C ILE A 304 -11.38 0.27 -15.97
N ARG A 305 -12.12 -0.76 -16.38
CA ARG A 305 -12.06 -1.35 -17.72
C ARG A 305 -12.42 -0.35 -18.82
N ASN A 306 -13.35 0.58 -18.54
CA ASN A 306 -13.67 1.65 -19.48
C ASN A 306 -12.45 2.57 -19.72
N VAL A 307 -11.66 2.85 -18.71
CA VAL A 307 -10.40 3.61 -18.84
C VAL A 307 -9.40 2.87 -19.75
N TYR A 308 -9.26 1.56 -19.57
CA TYR A 308 -8.41 0.74 -20.44
C TYR A 308 -8.92 0.72 -21.88
N ASP A 309 -10.23 0.74 -22.07
CA ASP A 309 -10.86 0.80 -23.40
C ASP A 309 -10.50 2.11 -24.14
N LEU A 310 -10.49 3.25 -23.42
CA LEU A 310 -10.06 4.54 -23.99
C LEU A 310 -8.62 4.50 -24.55
N SER A 311 -7.76 3.67 -23.98
CA SER A 311 -6.38 3.47 -24.44
C SER A 311 -6.23 2.35 -25.50
N GLY A 312 -7.32 1.68 -25.88
CA GLY A 312 -7.30 0.50 -26.77
C GLY A 312 -6.64 -0.73 -26.14
N LYS A 313 -6.56 -0.79 -24.80
CA LYS A 313 -5.88 -1.84 -24.03
C LYS A 313 -6.80 -2.58 -23.06
N LYS A 314 -8.08 -2.70 -23.39
CA LYS A 314 -9.11 -3.34 -22.58
C LYS A 314 -8.77 -4.76 -22.12
N SER A 315 -8.01 -5.52 -22.91
CA SER A 315 -7.57 -6.88 -22.59
C SER A 315 -6.45 -6.95 -21.55
N LEU A 316 -5.89 -5.82 -21.13
CA LEU A 316 -4.86 -5.75 -20.10
C LEU A 316 -5.43 -5.48 -18.71
N GLU A 317 -6.75 -5.41 -18.58
CA GLU A 317 -7.46 -5.27 -17.31
C GLU A 317 -8.39 -6.47 -17.07
N GLU A 318 -8.19 -7.14 -15.95
CA GLU A 318 -8.97 -8.32 -15.57
C GLU A 318 -9.41 -8.24 -14.10
N ASN A 319 -10.49 -8.96 -13.76
CA ASN A 319 -10.94 -9.15 -12.40
C ASN A 319 -11.12 -10.65 -12.11
N ALA A 320 -10.37 -11.15 -11.12
CA ALA A 320 -10.58 -12.46 -10.54
C ALA A 320 -11.44 -12.29 -9.28
N HIS A 321 -12.67 -12.75 -9.32
CA HIS A 321 -13.61 -12.66 -8.20
C HIS A 321 -13.85 -14.04 -7.59
N PHE A 322 -13.64 -14.16 -6.28
CA PHE A 322 -13.87 -15.39 -5.52
C PHE A 322 -15.13 -15.22 -4.67
N LEU A 323 -16.04 -16.15 -4.73
CA LEU A 323 -17.33 -16.06 -4.02
C LEU A 323 -17.19 -16.27 -2.51
N ASN A 324 -16.20 -17.07 -2.06
CA ASN A 324 -15.76 -17.25 -0.65
C ASN A 324 -14.39 -17.95 -0.60
#